data_186be598065214496faae495a40be1b2
#
_entry.id   186be598065214496faae495a40be1b2
#
_cell.length_a   1.000
_cell.length_b   1.000
_cell.length_c   1.000
_cell.angle_alpha   90.00
_cell.angle_beta   90.00
_cell.angle_gamma   90.00
#
_symmetry.space_group_name_H-M   'P 1'
#
loop_
_entity.id
_entity.type
_entity.pdbx_description
1 polymer ?
#
loop_
_entity_poly.entity_id
_entity_poly.type
_entity_poly.pdbx_seq_one_letter_code
_entity_poly.pdbx_strand_id
1 'polypeptide(L)'
;TVAEALALAGGPTVERYEVINGGPMMGRVVSTGSAITKTTKGLIVVPEGHSLLQSLNRPVPRMLQDARVACMQCSLCSEVCPRGLLGHRIQPHKMMRLAAYGALCDPEYTPMNAFLCCGCRLCEYACVMGLQPWKLNGMLKGEMGKKGVRNALHNQPEAAAPFRQYKRYPVHKLIHQLGLDGYDVPAPMEDSSCDYQMVTLPLSQGVGAPAQPVVRAGDRVEKGALIAAAPEGKLGANLHASIAGTVTAVTEREITIQQ
;
A
#
# COMPACT_ATOMS: atom_id res chain seq x y z
N THR A 1 1.28 -3.13 19.23
CA THR A 1 0.61 -1.96 18.60
C THR A 1 1.63 -1.03 17.94
N VAL A 2 1.15 -0.15 17.05
CA VAL A 2 1.95 0.93 16.44
C VAL A 2 2.52 1.86 17.52
N ALA A 3 1.73 2.19 18.56
CA ALA A 3 2.19 3.03 19.66
C ALA A 3 3.41 2.44 20.38
N GLU A 4 3.38 1.15 20.68
CA GLU A 4 4.51 0.44 21.32
C GLU A 4 5.76 0.43 20.42
N ALA A 5 5.56 0.19 19.10
CA ALA A 5 6.67 0.25 18.15
C ALA A 5 7.31 1.65 18.05
N LEU A 6 6.49 2.71 18.10
CA LEU A 6 6.99 4.09 18.14
C LEU A 6 7.73 4.38 19.45
N ALA A 7 7.23 3.90 20.59
CA ALA A 7 7.89 4.08 21.88
C ALA A 7 9.28 3.41 21.92
N LEU A 8 9.45 2.25 21.30
CA LEU A 8 10.76 1.58 21.17
C LEU A 8 11.76 2.40 20.37
N ALA A 9 11.29 3.20 19.41
CA ALA A 9 12.12 4.11 18.62
C ALA A 9 12.36 5.48 19.29
N GLY A 10 12.00 5.65 20.57
CA GLY A 10 12.13 6.91 21.31
C GLY A 10 10.89 7.83 21.21
N GLY A 11 9.84 7.39 20.55
CA GLY A 11 8.59 8.14 20.39
C GLY A 11 8.63 9.23 19.30
N PRO A 12 7.48 9.84 18.99
CA PRO A 12 7.41 10.94 18.03
C PRO A 12 8.02 12.21 18.59
N THR A 13 8.70 12.97 17.75
CA THR A 13 9.34 14.26 18.10
C THR A 13 8.39 15.46 17.97
N VAL A 14 7.15 15.22 17.52
CA VAL A 14 6.10 16.23 17.30
C VAL A 14 4.82 15.85 18.04
N GLU A 15 4.09 16.85 18.54
CA GLU A 15 2.86 16.60 19.32
C GLU A 15 1.70 16.06 18.46
N ARG A 16 1.54 16.63 17.25
CA ARG A 16 0.50 16.23 16.31
C ARG A 16 1.10 15.56 15.10
N TYR A 17 0.78 14.30 14.92
CA TYR A 17 1.35 13.48 13.86
C TYR A 17 0.37 12.45 13.34
N GLU A 18 0.64 11.97 12.14
CA GLU A 18 0.00 10.79 11.57
C GLU A 18 1.05 9.72 11.25
N VAL A 19 0.64 8.48 11.27
CA VAL A 19 1.53 7.34 11.03
C VAL A 19 1.13 6.66 9.73
N ILE A 20 2.11 6.48 8.83
CA ILE A 20 1.94 5.73 7.59
C ILE A 20 2.58 4.36 7.78
N ASN A 21 1.79 3.29 7.66
CA ASN A 21 2.30 1.92 7.61
C ASN A 21 2.68 1.59 6.17
N GLY A 22 3.97 1.33 5.95
CA GLY A 22 4.56 1.07 4.64
C GLY A 22 5.38 2.23 4.10
N GLY A 23 5.61 2.26 2.80
CA GLY A 23 6.38 3.34 2.15
C GLY A 23 5.55 4.62 1.91
N PRO A 24 6.21 5.76 1.67
CA PRO A 24 5.54 7.06 1.56
C PRO A 24 4.58 7.14 0.37
N MET A 25 4.79 6.35 -0.67
CA MET A 25 3.96 6.38 -1.88
C MET A 25 2.80 5.41 -1.85
N MET A 26 2.95 4.24 -1.22
CA MET A 26 1.97 3.15 -1.27
C MET A 26 1.46 2.74 0.12
N GLY A 27 2.00 3.33 1.18
CA GLY A 27 1.57 3.11 2.56
C GLY A 27 0.16 3.64 2.82
N ARG A 28 -0.35 3.28 3.98
CA ARG A 28 -1.67 3.70 4.45
C ARG A 28 -1.54 4.38 5.81
N VAL A 29 -2.32 5.42 6.02
CA VAL A 29 -2.45 6.03 7.34
C VAL A 29 -3.12 5.02 8.27
N VAL A 30 -2.53 4.83 9.45
CA VAL A 30 -3.00 3.90 10.48
C VAL A 30 -3.08 4.60 11.83
N SER A 31 -3.97 4.11 12.70
CA SER A 31 -4.03 4.59 14.09
C SER A 31 -2.89 3.98 14.92
N THR A 32 -2.52 4.64 15.99
CA THR A 32 -1.51 4.18 16.95
C THR A 32 -1.91 2.89 17.67
N GLY A 33 -3.22 2.60 17.78
CA GLY A 33 -3.75 1.34 18.30
C GLY A 33 -3.72 0.17 17.33
N SER A 34 -3.38 0.40 16.05
CA SER A 34 -3.32 -0.68 15.05
C SER A 34 -2.24 -1.71 15.40
N ALA A 35 -2.51 -2.98 15.11
CA ALA A 35 -1.55 -4.06 15.34
C ALA A 35 -0.41 -4.02 14.30
N ILE A 36 0.80 -4.31 14.78
CA ILE A 36 1.94 -4.66 13.93
C ILE A 36 1.75 -6.10 13.45
N THR A 37 1.78 -6.30 12.15
CA THR A 37 1.52 -7.61 11.52
C THR A 37 2.68 -8.03 10.62
N LYS A 38 2.61 -9.24 10.07
CA LYS A 38 3.61 -9.76 9.10
C LYS A 38 3.77 -8.87 7.86
N THR A 39 2.77 -8.05 7.54
CA THR A 39 2.78 -7.16 6.38
C THR A 39 3.25 -5.74 6.70
N THR A 40 3.50 -5.43 7.97
CA THR A 40 4.07 -4.15 8.39
C THR A 40 5.56 -4.14 8.04
N LYS A 41 5.95 -3.29 7.08
CA LYS A 41 7.33 -3.16 6.60
C LYS A 41 8.08 -1.99 7.22
N GLY A 42 7.35 -0.99 7.68
CA GLY A 42 7.91 0.20 8.32
C GLY A 42 6.81 1.16 8.69
N LEU A 43 7.12 2.05 9.60
CA LEU A 43 6.25 3.11 10.05
C LEU A 43 6.94 4.44 9.75
N ILE A 44 6.22 5.36 9.11
CA ILE A 44 6.69 6.72 8.83
C ILE A 44 5.81 7.65 9.64
N VAL A 45 6.43 8.42 10.51
CA VAL A 45 5.75 9.46 11.31
C VAL A 45 5.95 10.80 10.61
N VAL A 46 4.86 11.48 10.31
CA VAL A 46 4.88 12.81 9.69
C VAL A 46 3.98 13.76 10.48
N PRO A 47 4.32 15.06 10.54
CA PRO A 47 3.47 16.07 11.18
C PRO A 47 2.07 16.08 10.56
N GLU A 48 1.06 16.39 11.37
CA GLU A 48 -0.29 16.66 10.88
C GLU A 48 -0.24 17.78 9.80
N GLY A 49 -1.01 17.58 8.71
CA GLY A 49 -1.02 18.53 7.59
C GLY A 49 0.15 18.43 6.62
N HIS A 50 1.02 17.43 6.76
CA HIS A 50 2.10 17.19 5.79
C HIS A 50 1.56 17.02 4.38
N SER A 51 2.27 17.55 3.35
CA SER A 51 1.83 17.51 1.94
C SER A 51 1.53 16.09 1.43
N LEU A 52 2.28 15.11 1.88
CA LEU A 52 2.08 13.70 1.57
C LEU A 52 0.70 13.20 2.01
N LEU A 53 0.24 13.59 3.21
CA LEU A 53 -1.08 13.23 3.75
C LEU A 53 -2.20 13.91 2.98
N GLN A 54 -2.03 15.19 2.63
CA GLN A 54 -3.00 15.93 1.83
C GLN A 54 -3.20 15.28 0.46
N SER A 55 -2.12 14.82 -0.16
CA SER A 55 -2.16 14.10 -1.42
C SER A 55 -2.88 12.75 -1.29
N LEU A 56 -2.57 11.96 -0.25
CA LEU A 56 -3.24 10.68 0.02
C LEU A 56 -4.75 10.85 0.22
N ASN A 57 -5.15 11.87 0.97
CA ASN A 57 -6.52 12.11 1.41
C ASN A 57 -7.37 12.93 0.42
N ARG A 58 -6.80 13.40 -0.72
CA ARG A 58 -7.55 14.19 -1.72
C ARG A 58 -8.82 13.46 -2.19
N PRO A 59 -10.03 14.06 -2.06
CA PRO A 59 -11.27 13.41 -2.48
C PRO A 59 -11.35 13.12 -3.99
N VAL A 60 -11.96 12.00 -4.37
CA VAL A 60 -12.13 11.61 -5.79
C VAL A 60 -12.88 12.67 -6.61
N PRO A 61 -13.99 13.28 -6.14
CA PRO A 61 -14.69 14.32 -6.93
C PRO A 61 -13.78 15.49 -7.25
N ARG A 62 -12.95 15.93 -6.30
CA ARG A 62 -11.98 17.00 -6.51
C ARG A 62 -10.93 16.61 -7.53
N MET A 63 -10.39 15.40 -7.43
CA MET A 63 -9.42 14.87 -8.40
C MET A 63 -10.00 14.84 -9.82
N LEU A 64 -11.27 14.44 -10.01
CA LEU A 64 -11.92 14.42 -11.30
C LEU A 64 -12.14 15.85 -11.86
N GLN A 65 -12.51 16.79 -11.01
CA GLN A 65 -12.65 18.20 -11.39
C GLN A 65 -11.29 18.77 -11.83
N ASP A 66 -10.24 18.57 -11.05
CA ASP A 66 -8.90 19.02 -11.38
C ASP A 66 -8.40 18.40 -12.69
N ALA A 67 -8.74 17.13 -12.96
CA ALA A 67 -8.40 16.46 -14.21
C ALA A 67 -9.04 17.14 -15.43
N ARG A 68 -10.30 17.58 -15.31
CA ARG A 68 -11.04 18.26 -16.40
C ARG A 68 -10.46 19.61 -16.77
N VAL A 69 -9.99 20.37 -15.77
CA VAL A 69 -9.54 21.76 -15.98
C VAL A 69 -8.04 21.90 -16.21
N ALA A 70 -7.23 20.97 -15.69
CA ALA A 70 -5.78 21.12 -15.67
C ALA A 70 -5.01 20.07 -16.49
N CYS A 71 -5.63 18.99 -16.97
CA CYS A 71 -4.93 17.97 -17.73
C CYS A 71 -4.63 18.43 -19.17
N MET A 72 -3.39 18.83 -19.42
CA MET A 72 -2.91 19.25 -20.75
C MET A 72 -2.47 18.10 -21.67
N GLN A 73 -2.71 16.85 -21.30
CA GLN A 73 -2.38 15.65 -22.10
C GLN A 73 -0.88 15.54 -22.51
N CYS A 74 0.03 16.03 -21.68
CA CYS A 74 1.49 16.02 -21.96
C CYS A 74 2.14 14.64 -21.91
N SER A 75 1.40 13.59 -21.50
CA SER A 75 1.80 12.19 -21.38
C SER A 75 2.93 11.86 -20.37
N LEU A 76 3.51 12.82 -19.65
CA LEU A 76 4.59 12.56 -18.67
C LEU A 76 4.25 11.45 -17.68
N CYS A 77 2.99 11.36 -17.23
CA CYS A 77 2.53 10.30 -16.32
C CYS A 77 2.64 8.89 -16.94
N SER A 78 2.61 8.78 -18.27
CA SER A 78 2.80 7.51 -19.00
C SER A 78 4.28 7.23 -19.26
N GLU A 79 5.06 8.26 -19.57
CA GLU A 79 6.48 8.16 -19.84
C GLU A 79 7.27 7.60 -18.63
N VAL A 80 6.84 7.89 -17.40
CA VAL A 80 7.49 7.38 -16.19
C VAL A 80 6.81 6.14 -15.62
N CYS A 81 5.72 5.66 -16.21
CA CYS A 81 4.97 4.54 -15.64
C CYS A 81 5.81 3.25 -15.66
N PRO A 82 6.17 2.68 -14.48
CA PRO A 82 7.05 1.51 -14.44
C PRO A 82 6.44 0.29 -15.14
N ARG A 83 5.11 0.15 -15.08
CA ARG A 83 4.39 -0.92 -15.78
C ARG A 83 4.42 -0.70 -17.29
N GLY A 84 4.18 0.54 -17.76
CA GLY A 84 4.31 0.90 -19.17
C GLY A 84 5.73 0.69 -19.69
N LEU A 85 6.74 1.10 -18.92
CA LEU A 85 8.16 0.91 -19.26
C LEU A 85 8.58 -0.57 -19.33
N LEU A 86 7.86 -1.47 -18.66
CA LEU A 86 8.06 -2.91 -18.74
C LEU A 86 7.30 -3.57 -19.90
N GLY A 87 6.55 -2.81 -20.70
CA GLY A 87 5.82 -3.31 -21.86
C GLY A 87 4.35 -3.66 -21.60
N HIS A 88 3.81 -3.31 -20.41
CA HIS A 88 2.37 -3.45 -20.21
C HIS A 88 1.60 -2.34 -20.92
N ARG A 89 0.46 -2.65 -21.51
CA ARG A 89 -0.42 -1.69 -22.21
C ARG A 89 -1.13 -0.75 -21.24
N ILE A 90 -0.37 -0.01 -20.41
CA ILE A 90 -0.90 0.99 -19.49
C ILE A 90 -0.34 2.37 -19.82
N GLN A 91 -1.24 3.31 -20.10
CA GLN A 91 -0.93 4.69 -20.43
C GLN A 91 -1.81 5.62 -19.59
N PRO A 92 -1.36 6.03 -18.39
CA PRO A 92 -2.13 6.86 -17.48
C PRO A 92 -2.72 8.12 -18.10
N HIS A 93 -2.07 8.76 -19.07
CA HIS A 93 -2.60 9.95 -19.74
C HIS A 93 -3.89 9.65 -20.53
N LYS A 94 -4.06 8.44 -21.09
CA LYS A 94 -5.31 8.06 -21.77
C LYS A 94 -6.46 7.90 -20.76
N MET A 95 -6.18 7.38 -19.56
CA MET A 95 -7.18 7.36 -18.48
C MET A 95 -7.55 8.78 -18.01
N MET A 96 -6.58 9.68 -17.96
CA MET A 96 -6.89 11.10 -17.66
C MET A 96 -7.77 11.74 -18.72
N ARG A 97 -7.66 11.33 -19.98
CA ARG A 97 -8.56 11.75 -21.05
C ARG A 97 -9.99 11.29 -20.80
N LEU A 98 -10.19 10.06 -20.34
CA LEU A 98 -11.50 9.57 -19.93
C LEU A 98 -12.10 10.44 -18.80
N ALA A 99 -11.30 10.81 -17.79
CA ALA A 99 -11.75 11.69 -16.71
C ALA A 99 -12.07 13.10 -17.18
N ALA A 100 -11.30 13.64 -18.11
CA ALA A 100 -11.48 15.01 -18.61
C ALA A 100 -12.65 15.13 -19.58
N TYR A 101 -12.80 14.20 -20.51
CA TYR A 101 -13.71 14.33 -21.66
C TYR A 101 -14.82 13.27 -21.70
N GLY A 102 -14.83 12.32 -20.77
CA GLY A 102 -15.81 11.23 -20.74
C GLY A 102 -15.64 10.17 -21.84
N ALA A 103 -14.57 10.24 -22.64
CA ALA A 103 -14.34 9.34 -23.76
C ALA A 103 -12.88 8.88 -23.84
N LEU A 104 -12.68 7.64 -24.30
CA LEU A 104 -11.40 7.11 -24.75
C LEU A 104 -11.39 7.20 -26.29
N CYS A 105 -10.47 7.98 -26.83
CA CYS A 105 -10.35 8.18 -28.28
C CYS A 105 -9.53 7.07 -28.98
N ASP A 106 -9.16 6.04 -28.25
CA ASP A 106 -8.33 4.93 -28.74
C ASP A 106 -9.13 3.62 -28.60
N PRO A 107 -9.51 2.96 -29.72
CA PRO A 107 -10.30 1.74 -29.68
C PRO A 107 -9.58 0.57 -29.02
N GLU A 108 -8.24 0.56 -29.01
CA GLU A 108 -7.43 -0.49 -28.38
C GLU A 108 -7.22 -0.26 -26.89
N TYR A 109 -7.53 0.93 -26.36
CA TYR A 109 -7.36 1.30 -24.98
C TYR A 109 -8.69 1.41 -24.26
N THR A 110 -8.98 0.48 -23.38
CA THR A 110 -10.25 0.39 -22.64
C THR A 110 -10.05 0.65 -21.14
N PRO A 111 -11.12 0.90 -20.36
CA PRO A 111 -11.04 0.99 -18.91
C PRO A 111 -10.37 -0.24 -18.24
N MET A 112 -10.41 -1.41 -18.89
CA MET A 112 -9.74 -2.64 -18.44
C MET A 112 -8.23 -2.46 -18.26
N ASN A 113 -7.59 -1.56 -19.00
CA ASN A 113 -6.15 -1.27 -18.84
C ASN A 113 -5.82 -0.73 -17.44
N ALA A 114 -6.82 -0.22 -16.69
CA ALA A 114 -6.65 0.14 -15.29
C ALA A 114 -6.22 -1.04 -14.40
N PHE A 115 -6.59 -2.30 -14.75
CA PHE A 115 -6.16 -3.49 -14.01
C PHE A 115 -4.63 -3.67 -14.01
N LEU A 116 -3.93 -3.15 -15.00
CA LEU A 116 -2.47 -3.20 -15.09
C LEU A 116 -1.77 -2.21 -14.15
N CYS A 117 -2.49 -1.25 -13.57
CA CYS A 117 -1.92 -0.29 -12.63
C CYS A 117 -1.54 -0.96 -11.30
N CYS A 118 -0.30 -0.77 -10.83
CA CYS A 118 0.15 -1.25 -9.51
C CYS A 118 -0.06 -0.23 -8.37
N GLY A 119 -0.61 0.95 -8.65
CA GLY A 119 -0.89 1.97 -7.64
C GLY A 119 0.37 2.63 -7.04
N CYS A 120 1.51 2.58 -7.72
CA CYS A 120 2.79 3.10 -7.21
C CYS A 120 2.86 4.62 -7.10
N ARG A 121 1.89 5.37 -7.60
CA ARG A 121 1.76 6.84 -7.56
C ARG A 121 2.80 7.64 -8.34
N LEU A 122 3.78 7.04 -8.99
CA LEU A 122 4.83 7.78 -9.69
C LEU A 122 4.29 8.74 -10.77
N CYS A 123 3.16 8.38 -11.39
CA CYS A 123 2.46 9.22 -12.35
C CYS A 123 1.92 10.54 -11.76
N GLU A 124 1.66 10.60 -10.45
CA GLU A 124 1.27 11.82 -9.74
C GLU A 124 2.49 12.76 -9.60
N TYR A 125 3.62 12.23 -9.16
CA TYR A 125 4.85 13.01 -8.96
C TYR A 125 5.51 13.46 -10.27
N ALA A 126 5.23 12.77 -11.37
CA ALA A 126 5.65 13.22 -12.70
C ALA A 126 4.69 14.24 -13.32
N CYS A 127 3.48 14.38 -12.79
CA CYS A 127 2.49 15.32 -13.31
C CYS A 127 2.81 16.74 -12.88
N VAL A 128 3.09 17.63 -13.85
CA VAL A 128 3.38 19.05 -13.58
C VAL A 128 2.17 19.79 -12.96
N MET A 129 0.96 19.24 -13.12
CA MET A 129 -0.28 19.79 -12.55
C MET A 129 -0.70 19.09 -11.25
N GLY A 130 0.11 18.19 -10.70
CA GLY A 130 -0.21 17.45 -9.47
C GLY A 130 -1.46 16.58 -9.55
N LEU A 131 -1.83 16.09 -10.74
CA LEU A 131 -2.99 15.21 -10.92
C LEU A 131 -2.67 13.77 -10.50
N GLN A 132 -3.71 12.99 -10.19
CA GLN A 132 -3.60 11.65 -9.60
C GLN A 132 -4.13 10.53 -10.53
N PRO A 133 -3.46 10.21 -11.66
CA PRO A 133 -3.94 9.17 -12.58
C PRO A 133 -4.07 7.79 -11.91
N TRP A 134 -3.20 7.48 -10.95
CA TRP A 134 -3.25 6.23 -10.19
C TRP A 134 -4.56 6.06 -9.41
N LYS A 135 -5.11 7.16 -8.88
CA LYS A 135 -6.35 7.16 -8.10
C LYS A 135 -7.56 6.86 -8.99
N LEU A 136 -7.59 7.43 -10.20
CA LEU A 136 -8.58 7.09 -11.21
C LEU A 136 -8.51 5.60 -11.59
N ASN A 137 -7.31 5.08 -11.84
CA ASN A 137 -7.13 3.65 -12.11
C ASN A 137 -7.62 2.78 -10.95
N GLY A 138 -7.33 3.17 -9.71
CA GLY A 138 -7.80 2.48 -8.51
C GLY A 138 -9.33 2.47 -8.40
N MET A 139 -9.97 3.60 -8.68
CA MET A 139 -11.42 3.74 -8.70
C MET A 139 -12.05 2.84 -9.76
N LEU A 140 -11.54 2.86 -10.99
CA LEU A 140 -12.03 2.02 -12.08
C LEU A 140 -11.90 0.53 -11.75
N LYS A 141 -10.76 0.11 -11.18
CA LYS A 141 -10.59 -1.27 -10.69
C LYS A 141 -11.64 -1.65 -9.65
N GLY A 142 -11.88 -0.77 -8.67
CA GLY A 142 -12.86 -1.00 -7.63
C GLY A 142 -14.27 -1.17 -8.19
N GLU A 143 -14.68 -0.30 -9.09
CA GLU A 143 -16.01 -0.36 -9.72
C GLU A 143 -16.17 -1.59 -10.64
N MET A 144 -15.15 -1.91 -11.42
CA MET A 144 -15.16 -3.14 -12.23
C MET A 144 -15.20 -4.40 -11.35
N GLY A 145 -14.44 -4.42 -10.25
CA GLY A 145 -14.44 -5.52 -9.30
C GLY A 145 -15.81 -5.75 -8.65
N LYS A 146 -16.50 -4.68 -8.23
CA LYS A 146 -17.89 -4.75 -7.71
C LYS A 146 -18.87 -5.34 -8.73
N LYS A 147 -18.64 -5.09 -10.01
CA LYS A 147 -19.44 -5.65 -11.11
C LYS A 147 -19.00 -7.05 -11.54
N GLY A 148 -18.07 -7.68 -10.83
CA GLY A 148 -17.57 -9.02 -11.15
C GLY A 148 -16.67 -9.08 -12.40
N VAL A 149 -16.25 -7.94 -12.95
CA VAL A 149 -15.37 -7.89 -14.12
C VAL A 149 -13.98 -8.35 -13.70
N ARG A 150 -13.45 -9.35 -14.39
CA ARG A 150 -12.09 -9.88 -14.17
C ARG A 150 -11.08 -9.26 -15.13
N ASN A 151 -9.82 -9.23 -14.72
CA ASN A 151 -8.73 -8.79 -15.58
C ASN A 151 -8.49 -9.78 -16.73
N ALA A 152 -8.96 -9.46 -17.92
CA ALA A 152 -8.76 -10.27 -19.12
C ALA A 152 -7.37 -10.10 -19.76
N LEU A 153 -6.59 -9.08 -19.33
CA LEU A 153 -5.29 -8.75 -19.91
C LEU A 153 -4.15 -9.62 -19.36
N HIS A 154 -4.42 -10.48 -18.40
CA HIS A 154 -3.52 -11.45 -17.76
C HIS A 154 -2.13 -10.92 -17.35
N ASN A 155 -1.97 -9.59 -17.28
CA ASN A 155 -0.74 -8.89 -16.91
C ASN A 155 0.51 -9.29 -17.72
N GLN A 156 0.36 -9.82 -18.91
CA GLN A 156 1.48 -10.19 -19.76
C GLN A 156 2.07 -8.92 -20.40
N PRO A 157 3.36 -8.62 -20.19
CA PRO A 157 4.03 -7.54 -20.88
C PRO A 157 4.40 -7.95 -22.30
N GLU A 158 4.43 -6.96 -23.20
CA GLU A 158 5.07 -7.04 -24.51
C GLU A 158 6.58 -6.75 -24.37
N ALA A 159 7.21 -6.19 -25.40
CA ALA A 159 8.60 -5.75 -25.30
C ALA A 159 8.73 -4.53 -24.36
N ALA A 160 9.83 -4.49 -23.59
CA ALA A 160 10.12 -3.32 -22.77
C ALA A 160 10.26 -2.06 -23.62
N ALA A 161 9.81 -0.92 -23.09
CA ALA A 161 9.86 0.35 -23.81
C ALA A 161 11.29 0.72 -24.22
N PRO A 162 11.51 1.24 -25.45
CA PRO A 162 12.80 1.79 -25.85
C PRO A 162 13.25 2.89 -24.89
N PHE A 163 14.55 2.97 -24.63
CA PHE A 163 15.16 3.98 -23.75
C PHE A 163 14.63 3.97 -22.31
N ARG A 164 14.08 2.84 -21.83
CA ARG A 164 13.54 2.68 -20.47
C ARG A 164 14.48 3.22 -19.38
N GLN A 165 15.80 3.01 -19.50
CA GLN A 165 16.77 3.46 -18.53
C GLN A 165 16.81 4.99 -18.36
N TYR A 166 16.50 5.74 -19.41
CA TYR A 166 16.48 7.21 -19.40
C TYR A 166 15.13 7.81 -18.96
N LYS A 167 14.08 6.98 -18.88
CA LYS A 167 12.73 7.38 -18.45
C LYS A 167 12.47 7.12 -16.97
N ARG A 168 13.46 6.65 -16.23
CA ARG A 168 13.34 6.43 -14.77
C ARG A 168 13.24 7.77 -14.06
N TYR A 169 12.31 7.82 -13.10
CA TYR A 169 12.15 9.01 -12.28
C TYR A 169 13.32 9.12 -11.29
N PRO A 170 14.02 10.27 -11.21
CA PRO A 170 15.17 10.43 -10.31
C PRO A 170 14.75 10.36 -8.83
N VAL A 171 15.45 9.53 -8.04
CA VAL A 171 15.09 9.27 -6.64
C VAL A 171 15.16 10.53 -5.79
N HIS A 172 16.22 11.33 -5.89
CA HIS A 172 16.36 12.60 -5.15
C HIS A 172 15.21 13.58 -5.45
N LYS A 173 14.81 13.68 -6.71
CA LYS A 173 13.66 14.51 -7.08
C LYS A 173 12.35 13.98 -6.45
N LEU A 174 12.22 12.67 -6.35
CA LEU A 174 11.05 12.05 -5.72
C LEU A 174 11.01 12.34 -4.21
N ILE A 175 12.13 12.15 -3.51
CA ILE A 175 12.26 12.45 -2.07
C ILE A 175 11.87 13.90 -1.80
N HIS A 176 12.40 14.83 -2.58
CA HIS A 176 12.09 16.26 -2.48
C HIS A 176 10.59 16.55 -2.70
N GLN A 177 9.98 15.97 -3.74
CA GLN A 177 8.55 16.16 -4.00
C GLN A 177 7.64 15.53 -2.97
N LEU A 178 8.11 14.49 -2.27
CA LEU A 178 7.41 13.89 -1.14
C LEU A 178 7.53 14.75 0.13
N GLY A 179 8.41 15.76 0.15
CA GLY A 179 8.72 16.56 1.33
C GLY A 179 9.48 15.78 2.40
N LEU A 180 10.28 14.80 1.98
CA LEU A 180 10.97 13.87 2.88
C LEU A 180 12.50 14.07 2.95
N ASP A 181 13.04 15.17 2.42
CA ASP A 181 14.48 15.43 2.43
C ASP A 181 15.10 15.36 3.84
N GLY A 182 14.41 15.90 4.84
CA GLY A 182 14.86 15.87 6.23
C GLY A 182 14.72 14.50 6.93
N TYR A 183 14.07 13.53 6.30
CA TYR A 183 13.84 12.20 6.85
C TYR A 183 14.70 11.12 6.18
N ASP A 184 15.41 11.46 5.09
CA ASP A 184 16.29 10.54 4.36
C ASP A 184 17.65 10.47 5.05
N VAL A 185 17.67 9.79 6.19
CA VAL A 185 18.87 9.62 7.03
C VAL A 185 19.21 8.12 7.13
N PRO A 186 20.50 7.79 7.35
CA PRO A 186 20.91 6.41 7.60
C PRO A 186 20.14 5.82 8.78
N ALA A 187 19.54 4.66 8.59
CA ALA A 187 18.83 3.91 9.63
C ALA A 187 19.45 2.52 9.75
N PRO A 188 20.55 2.37 10.51
CA PRO A 188 21.18 1.08 10.72
C PRO A 188 20.23 0.14 11.44
N MET A 189 20.26 -1.14 11.05
CA MET A 189 19.50 -2.17 11.74
C MET A 189 20.14 -2.48 13.07
N GLU A 190 19.37 -2.40 14.14
CA GLU A 190 19.78 -2.76 15.49
C GLU A 190 18.91 -3.94 15.96
N ASP A 191 19.55 -4.91 16.63
CA ASP A 191 18.84 -6.00 17.28
C ASP A 191 18.22 -5.48 18.59
N SER A 192 16.91 -5.29 18.58
CA SER A 192 16.15 -4.99 19.79
C SER A 192 15.31 -6.21 20.17
N SER A 193 15.53 -6.79 21.35
CA SER A 193 14.63 -7.76 21.95
C SER A 193 13.60 -7.03 22.83
N CYS A 194 12.33 -7.35 22.64
CA CYS A 194 11.27 -6.83 23.50
C CYS A 194 10.51 -8.01 24.11
N ASP A 195 10.37 -7.99 25.42
CA ASP A 195 9.58 -8.98 26.16
C ASP A 195 8.14 -8.43 26.32
N TYR A 196 7.22 -9.06 25.64
CA TYR A 196 5.80 -8.73 25.73
C TYR A 196 5.08 -9.75 26.61
N GLN A 197 4.38 -9.27 27.62
CA GLN A 197 3.58 -10.11 28.54
C GLN A 197 2.32 -10.67 27.85
N MET A 198 1.80 -9.96 26.84
CA MET A 198 0.61 -10.35 26.10
C MET A 198 0.72 -9.92 24.66
N VAL A 199 0.28 -10.78 23.74
CA VAL A 199 0.18 -10.48 22.31
C VAL A 199 -1.17 -10.92 21.77
N THR A 200 -1.72 -10.12 20.84
CA THR A 200 -2.93 -10.46 20.09
C THR A 200 -2.58 -10.60 18.62
N LEU A 201 -2.80 -11.77 18.04
CA LEU A 201 -2.45 -12.09 16.67
C LEU A 201 -3.71 -12.14 15.80
N PRO A 202 -3.93 -11.17 14.89
CA PRO A 202 -5.04 -11.21 13.95
C PRO A 202 -4.94 -12.43 13.02
N LEU A 203 -6.05 -13.12 12.77
CA LEU A 203 -6.11 -14.26 11.86
C LEU A 203 -5.99 -13.87 10.38
N SER A 204 -6.33 -12.63 10.04
CA SER A 204 -6.19 -12.06 8.70
C SER A 204 -5.10 -10.98 8.70
N GLN A 205 -3.92 -11.30 8.17
CA GLN A 205 -2.78 -10.38 8.11
C GLN A 205 -2.32 -10.04 6.68
N GLY A 206 -3.02 -10.51 5.67
CA GLY A 206 -2.63 -10.34 4.27
C GLY A 206 -3.80 -10.45 3.31
N VAL A 207 -3.49 -10.58 2.02
CA VAL A 207 -4.49 -10.66 0.92
C VAL A 207 -5.17 -12.03 0.85
N GLY A 208 -4.56 -13.07 1.45
CA GLY A 208 -5.07 -14.44 1.44
C GLY A 208 -6.28 -14.65 2.37
N ALA A 209 -6.82 -15.86 2.35
CA ALA A 209 -7.87 -16.26 3.27
C ALA A 209 -7.36 -16.17 4.73
N PRO A 210 -8.22 -15.78 5.69
CA PRO A 210 -7.88 -15.81 7.10
C PRO A 210 -7.42 -17.20 7.54
N ALA A 211 -6.39 -17.26 8.40
CA ALA A 211 -5.96 -18.52 8.97
C ALA A 211 -7.00 -19.06 9.96
N GLN A 212 -7.11 -20.38 10.04
CA GLN A 212 -8.03 -21.07 10.94
C GLN A 212 -7.28 -21.47 12.21
N PRO A 213 -7.78 -21.12 13.43
CA PRO A 213 -7.17 -21.52 14.68
C PRO A 213 -7.01 -23.04 14.80
N VAL A 214 -5.83 -23.49 15.24
CA VAL A 214 -5.54 -24.90 15.57
C VAL A 214 -5.33 -25.11 17.07
N VAL A 215 -5.45 -24.04 17.85
CA VAL A 215 -5.33 -24.00 19.32
C VAL A 215 -6.64 -23.55 19.94
N ARG A 216 -6.81 -23.83 21.26
CA ARG A 216 -7.96 -23.44 22.07
C ARG A 216 -7.52 -22.60 23.26
N ALA A 217 -8.45 -21.84 23.83
CA ALA A 217 -8.20 -21.16 25.08
C ALA A 217 -7.81 -22.19 26.19
N GLY A 218 -6.74 -21.89 26.92
CA GLY A 218 -6.11 -22.74 27.90
C GLY A 218 -4.90 -23.54 27.40
N ASP A 219 -4.69 -23.63 26.07
CA ASP A 219 -3.52 -24.33 25.53
C ASP A 219 -2.23 -23.56 25.84
N ARG A 220 -1.17 -24.33 26.18
CA ARG A 220 0.17 -23.77 26.34
C ARG A 220 0.94 -23.89 25.04
N VAL A 221 1.57 -22.81 24.59
CA VAL A 221 2.30 -22.74 23.33
C VAL A 221 3.72 -22.21 23.55
N GLU A 222 4.66 -22.78 22.82
CA GLU A 222 6.03 -22.29 22.76
C GLU A 222 6.15 -21.20 21.67
N LYS A 223 7.15 -20.31 21.79
CA LYS A 223 7.47 -19.33 20.74
C LYS A 223 7.79 -20.06 19.43
N GLY A 224 7.09 -19.69 18.34
CA GLY A 224 7.21 -20.33 17.03
C GLY A 224 6.23 -21.49 16.80
N ALA A 225 5.48 -21.94 17.81
CA ALA A 225 4.47 -22.98 17.64
C ALA A 225 3.36 -22.53 16.67
N LEU A 226 2.84 -23.46 15.86
CA LEU A 226 1.71 -23.21 14.95
C LEU A 226 0.44 -22.96 15.77
N ILE A 227 -0.20 -21.82 15.60
CA ILE A 227 -1.44 -21.45 16.31
C ILE A 227 -2.66 -21.31 15.38
N ALA A 228 -2.43 -21.02 14.10
CA ALA A 228 -3.49 -21.05 13.10
C ALA A 228 -2.90 -21.47 11.74
N ALA A 229 -3.65 -22.28 11.00
CA ALA A 229 -3.24 -22.82 9.71
C ALA A 229 -3.99 -22.12 8.56
N ALA A 230 -3.33 -21.98 7.42
CA ALA A 230 -3.98 -21.55 6.18
C ALA A 230 -5.04 -22.61 5.76
N PRO A 231 -6.24 -22.20 5.32
CA PRO A 231 -7.24 -23.13 4.86
C PRO A 231 -6.74 -23.92 3.65
N GLU A 232 -7.03 -25.22 3.62
CA GLU A 232 -6.62 -26.10 2.53
C GLU A 232 -7.18 -25.64 1.18
N GLY A 233 -6.36 -25.67 0.14
CA GLY A 233 -6.75 -25.25 -1.22
C GLY A 233 -6.94 -23.74 -1.41
N LYS A 234 -6.69 -22.92 -0.40
CA LYS A 234 -6.79 -21.46 -0.51
C LYS A 234 -5.43 -20.80 -0.32
N LEU A 235 -5.22 -19.66 -0.99
CA LEU A 235 -4.06 -18.83 -0.74
C LEU A 235 -4.16 -18.28 0.70
N GLY A 236 -3.16 -18.54 1.52
CA GLY A 236 -3.11 -18.10 2.91
C GLY A 236 -1.71 -18.28 3.50
N ALA A 237 -1.54 -17.92 4.76
CA ALA A 237 -0.30 -18.12 5.50
C ALA A 237 -0.60 -18.62 6.91
N ASN A 238 0.22 -19.55 7.39
CA ASN A 238 0.17 -20.02 8.76
C ASN A 238 0.59 -18.92 9.75
N LEU A 239 -0.01 -18.94 10.93
CA LEU A 239 0.36 -18.06 12.04
C LEU A 239 1.04 -18.87 13.15
N HIS A 240 2.08 -18.28 13.70
CA HIS A 240 2.89 -18.88 14.76
C HIS A 240 2.90 -17.96 15.98
N ALA A 241 2.99 -18.55 17.17
CA ALA A 241 3.10 -17.83 18.42
C ALA A 241 4.36 -16.93 18.42
N SER A 242 4.22 -15.64 18.69
CA SER A 242 5.35 -14.71 18.76
C SER A 242 6.02 -14.71 20.14
N ILE A 243 5.32 -15.18 21.18
CA ILE A 243 5.80 -15.41 22.53
C ILE A 243 5.43 -16.83 23.00
N ALA A 244 6.15 -17.36 23.98
CA ALA A 244 5.70 -18.54 24.72
C ALA A 244 4.67 -18.10 25.77
N GLY A 245 3.68 -18.94 26.06
CA GLY A 245 2.65 -18.60 27.05
C GLY A 245 1.39 -19.44 26.92
N THR A 246 0.33 -18.98 27.57
CA THR A 246 -1.00 -19.60 27.53
C THR A 246 -1.93 -18.84 26.61
N VAL A 247 -2.66 -19.55 25.75
CA VAL A 247 -3.72 -18.97 24.91
C VAL A 247 -4.87 -18.57 25.82
N THR A 248 -5.09 -17.27 25.99
CA THR A 248 -6.17 -16.75 26.86
C THR A 248 -7.49 -16.56 26.15
N ALA A 249 -7.47 -16.26 24.85
CA ALA A 249 -8.67 -16.11 24.05
C ALA A 249 -8.44 -16.54 22.60
N VAL A 250 -9.47 -17.16 22.00
CA VAL A 250 -9.55 -17.48 20.57
C VAL A 250 -10.91 -16.98 20.09
N THR A 251 -10.88 -16.06 19.13
CA THR A 251 -12.09 -15.49 18.50
C THR A 251 -12.09 -15.79 17.00
N GLU A 252 -13.14 -15.40 16.30
CA GLU A 252 -13.21 -15.49 14.83
C GLU A 252 -12.19 -14.58 14.11
N ARG A 253 -11.57 -13.64 14.82
CA ARG A 253 -10.69 -12.62 14.22
C ARG A 253 -9.26 -12.68 14.71
N GLU A 254 -9.02 -13.19 15.92
CA GLU A 254 -7.71 -13.09 16.59
C GLU A 254 -7.50 -14.14 17.67
N ILE A 255 -6.24 -14.38 17.99
CA ILE A 255 -5.79 -15.24 19.09
C ILE A 255 -4.96 -14.39 20.05
N THR A 256 -5.23 -14.45 21.36
CA THR A 256 -4.47 -13.78 22.41
C THR A 256 -3.66 -14.79 23.20
N ILE A 257 -2.37 -14.49 23.41
CA ILE A 257 -1.42 -15.29 24.17
C ILE A 257 -0.84 -14.42 25.27
N GLN A 258 -0.76 -14.96 26.47
CA GLN A 258 -0.19 -14.33 27.66
C GLN A 258 0.91 -15.22 28.24
N GLN A 259 2.05 -14.62 28.63
CA GLN A 259 3.12 -15.29 29.34
C GLN A 259 2.70 -15.77 30.73
#